data_a4e1fe43f150737c75ace129ae72ebee
#
_entry.id   a4e1fe43f150737c75ace129ae72ebee
#
_cell.length_a   1.000
_cell.length_b   1.000
_cell.length_c   1.000
_cell.angle_alpha   90.00
_cell.angle_beta   90.00
_cell.angle_gamma   90.00
#
_symmetry.space_group_name_H-M   'P 1'
#
loop_
_entity.id
_entity.type
_entity.pdbx_description
1 polymer ?
#
loop_
_entity_poly.entity_id
_entity_poly.type
_entity_poly.pdbx_seq_one_letter_code
_entity_poly.pdbx_strand_id
1 'polypeptide(L)'
;PERGIFKTSDGGQNWEKVLYVNSRTGAADLIMDPTNPNKLIAALWEHKRDPWFFKSGGKGSGLYTTIDGGKTWARKTEKNGLPEGDLGRIGLAMAFNKPTIIYALIEAKKNALYKSMDGGDQWVKVNDGPGIGNRPFYYSDLFVDPQNENRVYTVFTYVNVSEDGGKNFSELMPAYNANNGVHPDHHAWWIHPDDGSFMID
;
A
#
# COMPACT_ATOMS: atom_id res chain seq x y z
N PRO A 1 -9.51 -9.79 -19.91
CA PRO A 1 -9.77 -8.60 -19.08
C PRO A 1 -8.63 -7.59 -19.25
N GLU A 2 -8.99 -6.33 -19.28
CA GLU A 2 -8.04 -5.24 -19.34
C GLU A 2 -7.40 -5.06 -17.95
N ARG A 3 -6.05 -5.09 -17.89
CA ARG A 3 -5.28 -4.89 -16.67
C ARG A 3 -4.25 -3.79 -16.89
N GLY A 4 -3.78 -3.19 -15.79
CA GLY A 4 -2.83 -2.10 -15.82
C GLY A 4 -3.39 -0.84 -15.19
N ILE A 5 -2.71 0.28 -15.41
CA ILE A 5 -3.15 1.61 -14.99
C ILE A 5 -3.59 2.39 -16.22
N PHE A 6 -4.73 3.03 -16.09
CA PHE A 6 -5.32 3.86 -17.14
C PHE A 6 -5.43 5.29 -16.66
N LYS A 7 -5.21 6.23 -17.56
CA LYS A 7 -5.30 7.67 -17.33
C LYS A 7 -6.27 8.29 -18.30
N THR A 8 -7.05 9.23 -17.82
CA THR A 8 -7.84 10.15 -18.63
C THR A 8 -7.35 11.58 -18.43
N SER A 9 -7.47 12.41 -19.46
CA SER A 9 -7.23 13.85 -19.43
C SER A 9 -8.43 14.68 -19.89
N ASP A 10 -9.54 14.01 -20.17
CA ASP A 10 -10.77 14.62 -20.74
C ASP A 10 -12.04 14.29 -19.92
N GLY A 11 -11.87 14.04 -18.62
CA GLY A 11 -12.99 13.75 -17.72
C GLY A 11 -13.60 12.37 -17.89
N GLY A 12 -12.81 11.39 -18.35
CA GLY A 12 -13.25 9.99 -18.49
C GLY A 12 -13.84 9.63 -19.85
N GLN A 13 -13.81 10.54 -20.84
CA GLN A 13 -14.30 10.26 -22.18
C GLN A 13 -13.37 9.31 -22.93
N ASN A 14 -12.05 9.49 -22.78
CA ASN A 14 -11.04 8.60 -23.33
C ASN A 14 -10.06 8.18 -22.24
N TRP A 15 -9.56 6.93 -22.36
CA TRP A 15 -8.63 6.34 -21.42
C TRP A 15 -7.40 5.80 -22.14
N GLU A 16 -6.23 6.21 -21.71
CA GLU A 16 -4.95 5.71 -22.16
C GLU A 16 -4.38 4.72 -21.13
N LYS A 17 -3.89 3.57 -21.59
CA LYS A 17 -3.19 2.61 -20.74
C LYS A 17 -1.74 3.06 -20.55
N VAL A 18 -1.44 3.63 -19.39
CA VAL A 18 -0.13 4.25 -19.06
C VAL A 18 0.86 3.31 -18.39
N LEU A 19 0.38 2.20 -17.80
CA LEU A 19 1.26 1.15 -17.26
C LEU A 19 0.64 -0.22 -17.51
N TYR A 20 1.40 -1.10 -18.15
CA TYR A 20 1.02 -2.49 -18.40
C TYR A 20 2.23 -3.41 -18.23
N VAL A 21 2.07 -4.50 -17.52
CA VAL A 21 3.12 -5.51 -17.33
C VAL A 21 2.79 -6.79 -18.10
N ASN A 22 1.65 -7.41 -17.81
CA ASN A 22 1.15 -8.59 -18.52
C ASN A 22 -0.35 -8.80 -18.22
N SER A 23 -0.97 -9.78 -18.90
CA SER A 23 -2.41 -10.06 -18.78
C SER A 23 -2.85 -10.61 -17.41
N ARG A 24 -1.93 -10.95 -16.51
CA ARG A 24 -2.22 -11.47 -15.16
C ARG A 24 -1.97 -10.45 -14.06
N THR A 25 -1.34 -9.31 -14.38
CA THR A 25 -0.91 -8.31 -13.40
C THR A 25 -1.80 -7.06 -13.48
N GLY A 26 -2.50 -6.77 -12.41
CA GLY A 26 -3.31 -5.55 -12.24
C GLY A 26 -2.69 -4.61 -11.21
N ALA A 27 -3.22 -3.39 -11.09
CA ALA A 27 -2.88 -2.49 -9.99
C ALA A 27 -3.63 -2.92 -8.72
N ALA A 28 -2.90 -3.04 -7.61
CA ALA A 28 -3.49 -3.25 -6.28
C ALA A 28 -3.65 -1.91 -5.55
N ASP A 29 -2.73 -0.98 -5.79
CA ASP A 29 -2.76 0.33 -5.16
C ASP A 29 -2.05 1.38 -6.03
N LEU A 30 -2.40 2.64 -5.85
CA LEU A 30 -1.83 3.78 -6.58
C LEU A 30 -1.88 5.02 -5.69
N ILE A 31 -0.74 5.60 -5.40
CA ILE A 31 -0.64 6.87 -4.67
C ILE A 31 -0.01 7.96 -5.53
N MET A 32 -0.44 9.19 -5.29
CA MET A 32 0.07 10.39 -5.98
C MET A 32 0.61 11.36 -4.94
N ASP A 33 1.75 11.98 -5.24
CA ASP A 33 2.31 13.04 -4.42
C ASP A 33 1.38 14.27 -4.44
N PRO A 34 0.83 14.71 -3.30
CA PRO A 34 -0.11 15.83 -3.25
C PRO A 34 0.53 17.17 -3.66
N THR A 35 1.85 17.26 -3.66
CA THR A 35 2.58 18.46 -4.05
C THR A 35 3.09 18.41 -5.50
N ASN A 36 3.07 17.23 -6.13
CA ASN A 36 3.52 17.02 -7.50
C ASN A 36 2.70 15.94 -8.21
N PRO A 37 1.65 16.30 -8.96
CA PRO A 37 0.78 15.34 -9.64
C PRO A 37 1.47 14.52 -10.75
N ASN A 38 2.69 14.86 -11.13
CA ASN A 38 3.49 14.06 -12.03
C ASN A 38 4.21 12.89 -11.35
N LYS A 39 4.28 12.90 -10.02
CA LYS A 39 4.91 11.84 -9.24
C LYS A 39 3.85 10.90 -8.69
N LEU A 40 3.90 9.64 -9.15
CA LEU A 40 3.01 8.57 -8.68
C LEU A 40 3.83 7.31 -8.36
N ILE A 41 3.28 6.52 -7.45
CA ILE A 41 3.80 5.18 -7.13
C ILE A 41 2.67 4.18 -7.27
N ALA A 42 2.90 3.15 -8.04
CA ALA A 42 1.95 2.09 -8.31
C ALA A 42 2.43 0.75 -7.73
N ALA A 43 1.54 0.08 -7.03
CA ALA A 43 1.71 -1.30 -6.60
C ALA A 43 0.99 -2.23 -7.57
N LEU A 44 1.74 -3.02 -8.33
CA LEU A 44 1.18 -4.00 -9.24
C LEU A 44 1.19 -5.39 -8.61
N TRP A 45 0.13 -6.13 -8.85
CA TRP A 45 -0.11 -7.44 -8.29
C TRP A 45 -0.49 -8.47 -9.35
N GLU A 46 0.36 -9.48 -9.52
CA GLU A 46 0.06 -10.67 -10.31
C GLU A 46 -0.71 -11.65 -9.43
N HIS A 47 -1.97 -11.92 -9.79
CA HIS A 47 -2.79 -12.87 -9.05
C HIS A 47 -3.75 -13.62 -9.96
N LYS A 48 -4.14 -14.81 -9.52
CA LYS A 48 -5.19 -15.60 -10.14
C LYS A 48 -6.07 -16.21 -9.06
N ARG A 49 -7.39 -16.08 -9.23
CA ARG A 49 -8.38 -16.71 -8.35
C ARG A 49 -9.37 -17.51 -9.19
N ASP A 50 -9.46 -18.78 -8.91
CA ASP A 50 -10.50 -19.69 -9.37
C ASP A 50 -11.30 -20.17 -8.15
N PRO A 51 -12.49 -20.77 -8.28
CA PRO A 51 -13.28 -21.23 -7.14
C PRO A 51 -12.54 -22.16 -6.17
N TRP A 52 -11.56 -22.91 -6.68
CA TRP A 52 -10.79 -23.91 -5.93
C TRP A 52 -9.32 -23.58 -5.79
N PHE A 53 -8.87 -22.43 -6.31
CA PHE A 53 -7.44 -22.09 -6.36
C PHE A 53 -7.24 -20.59 -6.26
N PHE A 54 -6.28 -20.21 -5.43
CA PHE A 54 -5.82 -18.83 -5.34
C PHE A 54 -4.28 -18.79 -5.38
N LYS A 55 -3.75 -17.96 -6.28
CA LYS A 55 -2.34 -17.63 -6.34
C LYS A 55 -2.18 -16.13 -6.13
N SER A 56 -1.47 -15.74 -5.08
CA SER A 56 -0.98 -14.39 -4.88
C SER A 56 0.49 -14.32 -5.21
N GLY A 57 0.86 -13.33 -5.99
CA GLY A 57 2.26 -13.07 -6.33
C GLY A 57 2.74 -13.69 -7.63
N GLY A 58 3.82 -13.10 -8.12
CA GLY A 58 4.51 -13.50 -9.32
C GLY A 58 5.47 -12.43 -9.82
N LYS A 59 6.19 -12.74 -10.91
CA LYS A 59 7.20 -11.85 -11.51
C LYS A 59 6.67 -10.50 -11.97
N GLY A 60 5.35 -10.41 -12.23
CA GLY A 60 4.69 -9.18 -12.61
C GLY A 60 4.38 -8.25 -11.44
N SER A 61 4.33 -8.76 -10.21
CA SER A 61 4.12 -7.93 -9.02
C SER A 61 5.32 -7.04 -8.74
N GLY A 62 5.07 -5.87 -8.17
CA GLY A 62 6.15 -4.97 -7.77
C GLY A 62 5.72 -3.51 -7.65
N LEU A 63 6.66 -2.68 -7.21
CA LEU A 63 6.50 -1.23 -7.14
C LEU A 63 7.04 -0.57 -8.41
N TYR A 64 6.29 0.40 -8.90
CA TYR A 64 6.63 1.20 -10.08
C TYR A 64 6.46 2.67 -9.74
N THR A 65 7.42 3.51 -10.13
CA THR A 65 7.38 4.95 -9.91
C THR A 65 7.41 5.70 -11.21
N THR A 66 6.71 6.82 -11.28
CA THR A 66 6.79 7.79 -12.36
C THR A 66 7.01 9.19 -11.78
N ILE A 67 7.68 10.06 -12.54
CA ILE A 67 7.87 11.49 -12.24
C ILE A 67 7.41 12.39 -13.38
N ASP A 68 6.79 11.82 -14.41
CA ASP A 68 6.35 12.51 -15.64
C ASP A 68 4.85 12.31 -15.92
N GLY A 69 4.06 12.02 -14.88
CA GLY A 69 2.62 11.86 -14.96
C GLY A 69 2.18 10.56 -15.63
N GLY A 70 3.02 9.53 -15.55
CA GLY A 70 2.72 8.22 -16.08
C GLY A 70 3.18 7.98 -17.52
N LYS A 71 3.96 8.87 -18.12
CA LYS A 71 4.52 8.66 -19.46
C LYS A 71 5.60 7.57 -19.45
N THR A 72 6.42 7.55 -18.42
CA THR A 72 7.42 6.50 -18.18
C THR A 72 7.35 5.98 -16.74
N TRP A 73 7.68 4.68 -16.56
CA TRP A 73 7.64 4.04 -15.25
C TRP A 73 8.93 3.26 -14.99
N ALA A 74 9.50 3.46 -13.80
CA ALA A 74 10.67 2.74 -13.32
C ALA A 74 10.25 1.69 -12.28
N ARG A 75 10.58 0.42 -12.53
CA ARG A 75 10.35 -0.65 -11.55
C ARG A 75 11.39 -0.58 -10.44
N LYS A 76 10.94 -0.66 -9.19
CA LYS A 76 11.80 -0.80 -8.02
C LYS A 76 12.04 -2.28 -7.71
N THR A 77 13.26 -2.60 -7.30
CA THR A 77 13.73 -3.97 -7.10
C THR A 77 14.53 -4.08 -5.80
N GLU A 78 15.19 -5.22 -5.59
CA GLU A 78 16.14 -5.43 -4.49
C GLU A 78 17.29 -4.41 -4.47
N LYS A 79 17.66 -3.83 -5.60
CA LYS A 79 18.66 -2.75 -5.70
C LYS A 79 18.17 -1.45 -5.04
N ASN A 80 16.85 -1.34 -4.89
CA ASN A 80 16.20 -0.24 -4.18
C ASN A 80 15.82 -0.61 -2.74
N GLY A 81 16.32 -1.73 -2.20
CA GLY A 81 16.05 -2.19 -0.83
C GLY A 81 14.75 -2.99 -0.66
N LEU A 82 14.05 -3.32 -1.74
CA LEU A 82 12.87 -4.20 -1.69
C LEU A 82 13.27 -5.67 -1.49
N PRO A 83 12.35 -6.55 -1.05
CA PRO A 83 12.66 -7.95 -0.87
C PRO A 83 12.92 -8.66 -2.22
N GLU A 84 13.81 -9.65 -2.18
CA GLU A 84 14.10 -10.52 -3.33
C GLU A 84 12.93 -11.49 -3.61
N GLY A 85 12.86 -11.94 -4.86
CA GLY A 85 11.93 -12.96 -5.33
C GLY A 85 10.59 -12.40 -5.80
N ASP A 86 9.60 -13.30 -5.90
CA ASP A 86 8.26 -12.94 -6.33
C ASP A 86 7.51 -12.22 -5.18
N LEU A 87 6.93 -11.08 -5.49
CA LEU A 87 6.11 -10.32 -4.57
C LEU A 87 4.63 -10.62 -4.80
N GLY A 88 3.83 -10.50 -3.73
CA GLY A 88 2.39 -10.57 -3.77
C GLY A 88 1.73 -9.19 -3.83
N ARG A 89 0.64 -9.03 -3.07
CA ARG A 89 -0.06 -7.76 -2.93
C ARG A 89 0.80 -6.77 -2.15
N ILE A 90 0.74 -5.51 -2.55
CA ILE A 90 1.43 -4.41 -1.87
C ILE A 90 0.40 -3.31 -1.60
N GLY A 91 0.29 -2.90 -0.34
CA GLY A 91 -0.44 -1.70 0.06
C GLY A 91 0.52 -0.53 0.22
N LEU A 92 0.08 0.68 -0.09
CA LEU A 92 0.87 1.90 -0.07
C LEU A 92 0.22 2.98 0.79
N ALA A 93 1.02 3.74 1.53
CA ALA A 93 0.57 4.97 2.17
C ALA A 93 1.67 6.03 2.15
N MET A 94 1.28 7.27 1.85
CA MET A 94 2.16 8.43 1.81
C MET A 94 1.78 9.39 2.94
N ALA A 95 2.78 9.94 3.62
CA ALA A 95 2.56 11.00 4.60
C ALA A 95 2.27 12.32 3.87
N PHE A 96 1.04 12.83 3.97
CA PHE A 96 0.63 14.05 3.27
C PHE A 96 1.41 15.29 3.73
N ASN A 97 1.76 15.36 5.02
CA ASN A 97 2.59 16.44 5.57
C ASN A 97 4.05 16.36 5.12
N LYS A 98 4.50 15.19 4.65
CA LYS A 98 5.89 14.96 4.21
C LYS A 98 5.95 13.90 3.10
N PRO A 99 5.60 14.22 1.84
CA PRO A 99 5.44 13.25 0.75
C PRO A 99 6.70 12.44 0.38
N THR A 100 7.86 12.80 0.93
CA THR A 100 9.07 11.97 0.83
C THR A 100 9.00 10.71 1.70
N ILE A 101 8.13 10.69 2.73
CA ILE A 101 7.90 9.52 3.58
C ILE A 101 6.76 8.70 3.02
N ILE A 102 7.08 7.46 2.65
CA ILE A 102 6.14 6.52 2.08
C ILE A 102 6.33 5.16 2.74
N TYR A 103 5.23 4.50 3.01
CA TYR A 103 5.22 3.15 3.55
C TYR A 103 4.66 2.17 2.52
N ALA A 104 5.21 0.96 2.50
CA ALA A 104 4.76 -0.14 1.68
C ALA A 104 4.63 -1.42 2.52
N LEU A 105 3.43 -1.96 2.62
CA LEU A 105 3.19 -3.26 3.22
C LEU A 105 3.26 -4.32 2.14
N ILE A 106 4.31 -5.13 2.15
CA ILE A 106 4.67 -6.02 1.04
C ILE A 106 4.45 -7.48 1.41
N GLU A 107 3.59 -8.15 0.65
CA GLU A 107 3.49 -9.61 0.64
C GLU A 107 4.69 -10.19 -0.11
N ALA A 108 5.46 -11.03 0.59
CA ALA A 108 6.63 -11.71 0.07
C ALA A 108 6.81 -13.07 0.79
N LYS A 109 7.90 -13.76 0.58
CA LYS A 109 8.24 -14.98 1.35
C LYS A 109 8.14 -14.76 2.87
N LYS A 110 8.52 -13.57 3.33
CA LYS A 110 8.21 -13.03 4.65
C LYS A 110 7.61 -11.65 4.44
N ASN A 111 6.37 -11.48 4.87
CA ASN A 111 5.68 -10.20 4.78
C ASN A 111 6.39 -9.15 5.64
N ALA A 112 6.49 -7.94 5.15
CA ALA A 112 7.12 -6.87 5.91
C ALA A 112 6.60 -5.48 5.52
N LEU A 113 6.72 -4.56 6.46
CA LEU A 113 6.52 -3.14 6.25
C LEU A 113 7.87 -2.50 5.87
N TYR A 114 7.86 -1.78 4.79
CA TYR A 114 8.99 -1.00 4.29
C TYR A 114 8.68 0.49 4.37
N LYS A 115 9.72 1.30 4.56
CA LYS A 115 9.65 2.76 4.58
C LYS A 115 10.63 3.33 3.57
N SER A 116 10.19 4.28 2.78
CA SER A 116 11.03 5.18 1.99
C SER A 116 11.07 6.55 2.66
N MET A 117 12.21 7.23 2.59
CA MET A 117 12.41 8.59 3.09
C MET A 117 12.77 9.58 1.97
N ASP A 118 12.83 9.12 0.74
CA ASP A 118 13.23 9.85 -0.46
C ASP A 118 12.17 9.84 -1.57
N GLY A 119 10.93 9.54 -1.17
CA GLY A 119 9.79 9.58 -2.08
C GLY A 119 9.68 8.36 -3.00
N GLY A 120 10.13 7.20 -2.53
CA GLY A 120 9.94 5.91 -3.18
C GLY A 120 11.14 5.43 -3.99
N ASP A 121 12.29 6.10 -3.88
CA ASP A 121 13.49 5.67 -4.60
C ASP A 121 14.25 4.56 -3.88
N GLN A 122 14.44 4.68 -2.56
CA GLN A 122 15.06 3.65 -1.73
C GLN A 122 14.12 3.24 -0.59
N TRP A 123 14.19 1.98 -0.22
CA TRP A 123 13.32 1.36 0.77
C TRP A 123 14.11 0.64 1.86
N VAL A 124 13.66 0.76 3.08
CA VAL A 124 14.25 0.07 4.23
C VAL A 124 13.14 -0.72 4.94
N LYS A 125 13.41 -1.99 5.21
CA LYS A 125 12.50 -2.80 6.04
C LYS A 125 12.47 -2.25 7.46
N VAL A 126 11.27 -1.96 7.98
CA VAL A 126 11.07 -1.42 9.33
C VAL A 126 10.41 -2.40 10.29
N ASN A 127 9.54 -3.31 9.79
CA ASN A 127 8.85 -4.28 10.64
C ASN A 127 8.47 -5.53 9.85
N ASP A 128 8.51 -6.69 10.49
CA ASP A 128 8.05 -7.97 9.96
C ASP A 128 7.35 -8.83 11.04
N GLY A 129 6.84 -8.18 12.08
CA GLY A 129 6.10 -8.78 13.17
C GLY A 129 4.60 -8.92 12.90
N PRO A 130 3.84 -9.49 13.82
CA PRO A 130 2.42 -9.81 13.62
C PRO A 130 1.50 -8.59 13.52
N GLY A 131 1.92 -7.43 14.03
CA GLY A 131 1.12 -6.21 14.04
C GLY A 131 0.93 -5.53 12.68
N ILE A 132 1.60 -6.03 11.62
CA ILE A 132 1.49 -5.44 10.28
C ILE A 132 0.42 -6.09 9.40
N GLY A 133 -0.15 -7.24 9.80
CA GLY A 133 -1.19 -7.94 9.02
C GLY A 133 -0.95 -9.45 8.96
N ASN A 134 -2.03 -10.19 8.71
CA ASN A 134 -2.02 -11.65 8.68
C ASN A 134 -2.57 -12.27 7.38
N ARG A 135 -3.23 -11.48 6.54
CA ARG A 135 -3.80 -11.93 5.25
C ARG A 135 -3.54 -10.91 4.13
N PRO A 136 -2.28 -10.67 3.74
CA PRO A 136 -1.91 -9.58 2.84
C PRO A 136 -2.60 -9.65 1.47
N PHE A 137 -2.91 -10.84 0.99
CA PHE A 137 -3.62 -11.05 -0.28
C PHE A 137 -5.13 -10.71 -0.22
N TYR A 138 -5.73 -10.65 0.96
CA TYR A 138 -7.17 -10.42 1.11
C TYR A 138 -7.48 -9.01 1.58
N TYR A 139 -7.05 -8.66 2.77
CA TYR A 139 -7.13 -7.33 3.33
C TYR A 139 -5.90 -7.09 4.21
N SER A 140 -5.18 -6.07 3.90
CA SER A 140 -3.99 -5.65 4.64
C SER A 140 -3.64 -4.28 4.11
N ASP A 141 -4.33 -3.29 4.62
CA ASP A 141 -4.17 -1.92 4.19
C ASP A 141 -3.40 -1.13 5.24
N LEU A 142 -2.79 -0.04 4.83
CA LEU A 142 -2.08 0.83 5.74
C LEU A 142 -2.43 2.28 5.45
N PHE A 143 -2.38 3.09 6.50
CA PHE A 143 -2.68 4.51 6.44
C PHE A 143 -1.68 5.27 7.27
N VAL A 144 -1.40 6.50 6.91
CA VAL A 144 -0.53 7.42 7.66
C VAL A 144 -1.37 8.59 8.11
N ASP A 145 -1.19 9.00 9.36
CA ASP A 145 -1.82 10.20 9.89
C ASP A 145 -1.42 11.41 9.02
N PRO A 146 -2.38 12.19 8.50
CA PRO A 146 -2.11 13.34 7.65
C PRO A 146 -1.19 14.40 8.29
N GLN A 147 -1.15 14.46 9.62
CA GLN A 147 -0.38 15.46 10.39
C GLN A 147 0.90 14.88 11.02
N ASN A 148 1.06 13.54 11.04
CA ASN A 148 2.19 12.88 11.69
C ASN A 148 2.71 11.72 10.87
N GLU A 149 3.80 11.93 10.14
CA GLU A 149 4.43 10.93 9.29
C GLU A 149 4.94 9.68 10.01
N ASN A 150 4.99 9.69 11.33
CA ASN A 150 5.41 8.54 12.15
C ASN A 150 4.22 7.76 12.73
N ARG A 151 3.01 8.31 12.66
CA ARG A 151 1.80 7.60 13.08
C ARG A 151 1.24 6.81 11.91
N VAL A 152 1.35 5.48 12.00
CA VAL A 152 0.99 4.53 10.94
C VAL A 152 -0.04 3.55 11.47
N TYR A 153 -1.10 3.36 10.71
CA TYR A 153 -2.16 2.39 11.01
C TYR A 153 -2.04 1.20 10.06
N THR A 154 -2.16 0.00 10.60
CA THR A 154 -2.36 -1.22 9.80
C THR A 154 -3.77 -1.74 10.04
N VAL A 155 -4.49 -1.95 8.96
CA VAL A 155 -5.91 -2.27 8.95
C VAL A 155 -6.10 -3.63 8.29
N PHE A 156 -6.57 -4.59 9.09
CA PHE A 156 -6.76 -5.99 8.69
C PHE A 156 -7.79 -6.64 9.64
N THR A 157 -7.56 -7.86 10.17
CA THR A 157 -8.40 -8.45 11.24
C THR A 157 -8.50 -7.53 12.46
N TYR A 158 -7.44 -6.78 12.72
CA TYR A 158 -7.33 -5.80 13.79
C TYR A 158 -6.96 -4.43 13.19
N VAL A 159 -7.22 -3.38 13.95
CA VAL A 159 -6.64 -2.06 13.69
C VAL A 159 -5.52 -1.83 14.67
N ASN A 160 -4.31 -1.72 14.17
CA ASN A 160 -3.14 -1.43 14.96
C ASN A 160 -2.56 -0.06 14.62
N VAL A 161 -1.92 0.56 15.60
CA VAL A 161 -1.25 1.85 15.45
C VAL A 161 0.21 1.76 15.85
N SER A 162 1.06 2.42 15.09
CA SER A 162 2.45 2.71 15.41
C SER A 162 2.61 4.22 15.57
N GLU A 163 3.34 4.65 16.59
CA GLU A 163 3.71 6.06 16.84
C GLU A 163 5.18 6.35 16.48
N ASP A 164 5.92 5.34 16.04
CA ASP A 164 7.37 5.40 15.84
C ASP A 164 7.83 5.07 14.40
N GLY A 165 6.93 5.31 13.46
CA GLY A 165 7.22 5.10 12.04
C GLY A 165 7.21 3.63 11.61
N GLY A 166 6.34 2.83 12.21
CA GLY A 166 6.12 1.44 11.85
C GLY A 166 7.03 0.45 12.55
N LYS A 167 7.86 0.86 13.52
CA LYS A 167 8.78 -0.04 14.22
C LYS A 167 8.06 -0.91 15.23
N ASN A 168 7.15 -0.33 15.99
CA ASN A 168 6.34 -1.03 16.98
C ASN A 168 4.87 -0.72 16.73
N PHE A 169 4.01 -1.73 16.93
CA PHE A 169 2.57 -1.62 16.78
C PHE A 169 1.87 -2.06 18.07
N SER A 170 0.81 -1.37 18.42
CA SER A 170 -0.14 -1.75 19.46
C SER A 170 -1.56 -1.80 18.86
N GLU A 171 -2.40 -2.67 19.40
CA GLU A 171 -3.80 -2.75 19.00
C GLU A 171 -4.53 -1.46 19.42
N LEU A 172 -5.19 -0.82 18.46
CA LEU A 172 -5.94 0.42 18.69
C LEU A 172 -7.37 0.12 19.13
N MET A 173 -8.01 -0.86 18.49
CA MET A 173 -9.38 -1.26 18.79
C MET A 173 -9.43 -2.76 19.07
N PRO A 174 -9.94 -3.17 20.26
CA PRO A 174 -10.05 -4.58 20.61
C PRO A 174 -11.11 -5.26 19.75
N ALA A 175 -10.71 -6.26 18.98
CA ALA A 175 -11.63 -7.14 18.28
C ALA A 175 -12.20 -8.22 19.22
N TYR A 176 -13.35 -8.79 18.86
CA TYR A 176 -14.03 -9.89 19.60
C TYR A 176 -14.37 -9.58 21.06
N ASN A 177 -14.28 -8.33 21.50
CA ASN A 177 -14.68 -7.97 22.86
C ASN A 177 -16.19 -7.65 22.88
N ALA A 178 -16.96 -8.43 23.63
CA ALA A 178 -18.43 -8.29 23.71
C ALA A 178 -18.91 -6.91 24.24
N ASN A 179 -18.06 -6.20 24.99
CA ASN A 179 -18.46 -4.94 25.62
C ASN A 179 -17.97 -3.70 24.87
N ASN A 180 -16.77 -3.74 24.29
CA ASN A 180 -16.14 -2.57 23.67
C ASN A 180 -15.44 -2.90 22.35
N GLY A 181 -15.52 -4.14 21.87
CA GLY A 181 -14.85 -4.57 20.66
C GLY A 181 -15.65 -4.23 19.40
N VAL A 182 -14.94 -4.08 18.32
CA VAL A 182 -15.49 -3.95 16.98
C VAL A 182 -15.46 -5.30 16.26
N HIS A 183 -16.30 -5.46 15.23
CA HIS A 183 -16.21 -6.63 14.38
C HIS A 183 -14.84 -6.65 13.69
N PRO A 184 -14.15 -7.79 13.64
CA PRO A 184 -12.91 -7.91 12.87
C PRO A 184 -13.18 -7.82 11.36
N ASP A 185 -12.11 -7.81 10.56
CA ASP A 185 -12.16 -7.70 9.10
C ASP A 185 -12.40 -6.27 8.61
N HIS A 186 -11.47 -5.37 8.99
CA HIS A 186 -11.47 -3.98 8.58
C HIS A 186 -10.96 -3.83 7.15
N HIS A 187 -11.69 -3.09 6.32
CA HIS A 187 -11.41 -2.92 4.89
C HIS A 187 -11.20 -1.48 4.44
N ALA A 188 -11.55 -0.53 5.29
CA ALA A 188 -11.42 0.89 4.99
C ALA A 188 -11.10 1.67 6.26
N TRP A 189 -10.34 2.72 6.10
CA TRP A 189 -9.96 3.61 7.18
C TRP A 189 -9.82 5.02 6.64
N TRP A 190 -10.43 5.98 7.28
CA TRP A 190 -10.29 7.37 6.92
C TRP A 190 -9.92 8.20 8.14
N ILE A 191 -9.00 9.16 7.95
CA ILE A 191 -8.53 10.07 9.00
C ILE A 191 -8.82 11.48 8.51
N HIS A 192 -9.40 12.30 9.37
CA HIS A 192 -9.66 13.70 9.06
C HIS A 192 -8.32 14.44 8.80
N PRO A 193 -8.21 15.19 7.69
CA PRO A 193 -6.93 15.79 7.30
C PRO A 193 -6.39 16.82 8.30
N ASP A 194 -7.26 17.49 9.02
CA ASP A 194 -6.90 18.55 9.98
C ASP A 194 -7.08 18.13 11.45
N ASP A 195 -7.60 16.92 11.71
CA ASP A 195 -7.82 16.38 13.05
C ASP A 195 -7.59 14.88 13.10
N GLY A 196 -6.36 14.48 13.37
CA GLY A 196 -5.97 13.06 13.47
C GLY A 196 -6.65 12.28 14.60
N SER A 197 -7.46 12.92 15.46
CA SER A 197 -8.28 12.25 16.46
C SER A 197 -9.65 11.83 15.93
N PHE A 198 -10.07 12.34 14.77
CA PHE A 198 -11.33 11.98 14.11
C PHE A 198 -11.06 10.99 12.97
N MET A 199 -11.48 9.75 13.17
CA MET A 199 -11.28 8.64 12.26
C MET A 199 -12.58 7.88 12.03
N ILE A 200 -12.71 7.26 10.87
CA ILE A 200 -13.85 6.40 10.47
C ILE A 200 -13.31 5.07 9.97
N ASP A 201 -13.87 3.98 10.50
CA ASP A 201 -13.63 2.61 10.10
C ASP A 201 -14.89 2.02 9.44
#